data_aabb4626811efa19cd0cf82af95f04bf
#
_entry.id   aabb4626811efa19cd0cf82af95f04bf
#
_cell.length_a   1.000
_cell.length_b   1.000
_cell.length_c   1.000
_cell.angle_alpha   90.00
_cell.angle_beta   90.00
_cell.angle_gamma   90.00
#
_symmetry.space_group_name_H-M   'P 1'
#
loop_
_entity.id
_entity.type
_entity.pdbx_description
1 polymer ?
#
loop_
_entity_poly.entity_id
_entity_poly.type
_entity_poly.pdbx_seq_one_letter_code
_entity_poly.pdbx_strand_id
1 'polypeptide(L)'
;SFSQILHEQMDQCAQTKLQLNDYEEYVEAWAHEVKTPLALLTFMLDNHRDELSEDVVCKLDRINCQMQRYIDQMLYYARLKGARKDYRFESVDTETCVKEVLEDFTPLLEEQKIQVQLDIKENTLFTDKRGFAFMLGQFISNSIKYSKGKDKQLWISCIREQEKIILSVRDNGMGIKACDLPYVFEKGFTGD
;
A
#
# COMPACT_ATOMS: atom_id res chain seq x y z
N SER A 1 -39.63 21.36 13.86
CA SER A 1 -38.97 22.69 13.93
C SER A 1 -37.52 22.57 13.47
N PHE A 2 -36.88 23.67 13.04
CA PHE A 2 -35.46 23.68 12.60
C PHE A 2 -34.54 23.07 13.67
N SER A 3 -34.80 23.30 14.94
CA SER A 3 -34.08 22.73 16.07
C SER A 3 -34.19 21.20 16.16
N GLN A 4 -35.35 20.61 15.81
CA GLN A 4 -35.50 19.16 15.79
C GLN A 4 -34.72 18.48 14.66
N ILE A 5 -34.72 19.09 13.47
CA ILE A 5 -33.95 18.59 12.33
C ILE A 5 -32.45 18.62 12.62
N LEU A 6 -31.99 19.70 13.27
CA LEU A 6 -30.60 19.84 13.67
C LEU A 6 -30.19 18.77 14.69
N HIS A 7 -31.05 18.49 15.66
CA HIS A 7 -30.80 17.46 16.68
C HIS A 7 -30.75 16.06 16.06
N GLU A 8 -31.71 15.72 15.19
CA GLU A 8 -31.74 14.44 14.47
C GLU A 8 -30.49 14.26 13.59
N GLN A 9 -30.01 15.31 12.93
CA GLN A 9 -28.77 15.23 12.12
C GLN A 9 -27.52 15.05 13.00
N MET A 10 -27.48 15.69 14.17
CA MET A 10 -26.37 15.51 15.12
C MET A 10 -26.35 14.09 15.68
N ASP A 11 -27.51 13.52 16.01
CA ASP A 11 -27.62 12.15 16.50
C ASP A 11 -27.22 11.13 15.43
N GLN A 12 -27.68 11.31 14.19
CA GLN A 12 -27.25 10.46 13.06
C GLN A 12 -25.74 10.55 12.80
N CYS A 13 -25.16 11.75 12.88
CA CYS A 13 -23.73 11.93 12.74
C CYS A 13 -22.94 11.23 13.86
N ALA A 14 -23.43 11.30 15.10
CA ALA A 14 -22.81 10.64 16.24
C ALA A 14 -22.90 9.11 16.11
N GLN A 15 -24.05 8.57 15.72
CA GLN A 15 -24.21 7.13 15.46
C GLN A 15 -23.32 6.62 14.33
N THR A 16 -23.21 7.37 13.23
CA THR A 16 -22.34 7.02 12.11
C THR A 16 -20.88 6.99 12.55
N LYS A 17 -20.45 7.95 13.38
CA LYS A 17 -19.08 7.96 13.93
C LYS A 17 -18.80 6.76 14.82
N LEU A 18 -19.75 6.36 15.67
CA LEU A 18 -19.62 5.16 16.51
C LEU A 18 -19.48 3.91 15.64
N GLN A 19 -20.34 3.73 14.65
CA GLN A 19 -20.29 2.58 13.74
C GLN A 19 -18.95 2.51 12.96
N LEU A 20 -18.41 3.67 12.57
CA LEU A 20 -17.11 3.72 11.90
C LEU A 20 -15.96 3.32 12.84
N ASN A 21 -16.01 3.75 14.11
CA ASN A 21 -15.01 3.34 15.11
C ASN A 21 -15.09 1.84 15.39
N ASP A 22 -16.31 1.30 15.60
CA ASP A 22 -16.52 -0.13 15.84
C ASP A 22 -15.99 -0.97 14.65
N TYR A 23 -16.19 -0.47 13.42
CA TYR A 23 -15.67 -1.13 12.23
C TYR A 23 -14.13 -1.08 12.17
N GLU A 24 -13.51 0.04 12.52
CA GLU A 24 -12.05 0.18 12.58
C GLU A 24 -11.44 -0.78 13.61
N GLU A 25 -11.97 -0.80 14.83
CA GLU A 25 -11.55 -1.72 15.90
C GLU A 25 -11.72 -3.19 15.50
N TYR A 26 -12.84 -3.53 14.86
CA TYR A 26 -13.08 -4.88 14.34
C TYR A 26 -12.04 -5.30 13.29
N VAL A 27 -11.72 -4.42 12.34
CA VAL A 27 -10.73 -4.70 11.30
C VAL A 27 -9.33 -4.82 11.90
N GLU A 28 -8.98 -3.99 12.90
CA GLU A 28 -7.69 -4.09 13.59
C GLU A 28 -7.57 -5.41 14.35
N ALA A 29 -8.59 -5.82 15.10
CA ALA A 29 -8.62 -7.10 15.80
C ALA A 29 -8.51 -8.28 14.84
N TRP A 30 -9.29 -8.26 13.76
CA TRP A 30 -9.25 -9.30 12.72
C TRP A 30 -7.87 -9.38 12.05
N ALA A 31 -7.25 -8.26 11.74
CA ALA A 31 -5.92 -8.23 11.14
C ALA A 31 -4.86 -8.85 12.08
N HIS A 32 -4.95 -8.58 13.38
CA HIS A 32 -4.09 -9.24 14.37
C HIS A 32 -4.29 -10.75 14.41
N GLU A 33 -5.53 -11.21 14.36
CA GLU A 33 -5.83 -12.64 14.33
C GLU A 33 -5.30 -13.34 13.07
N VAL A 34 -5.29 -12.67 11.91
CA VAL A 34 -4.75 -13.22 10.66
C VAL A 34 -3.22 -13.13 10.61
N LYS A 35 -2.61 -12.09 11.19
CA LYS A 35 -1.14 -11.97 11.26
C LYS A 35 -0.49 -13.10 12.05
N THR A 36 -1.15 -13.58 13.09
CA THR A 36 -0.61 -14.66 13.95
C THR A 36 -0.38 -15.98 13.19
N PRO A 37 -1.36 -16.60 12.50
CA PRO A 37 -1.12 -17.80 11.71
C PRO A 37 -0.17 -17.55 10.53
N LEU A 38 -0.14 -16.33 9.99
CA LEU A 38 0.79 -15.97 8.93
C LEU A 38 2.24 -15.97 9.42
N ALA A 39 2.49 -15.44 10.62
CA ALA A 39 3.80 -15.51 11.28
C ALA A 39 4.22 -16.94 11.58
N LEU A 40 3.28 -17.80 12.02
CA LEU A 40 3.53 -19.22 12.21
C LEU A 40 3.88 -19.92 10.90
N LEU A 41 3.20 -19.58 9.80
CA LEU A 41 3.53 -20.10 8.47
C LEU A 41 4.95 -19.72 8.07
N THR A 42 5.34 -18.44 8.25
CA THR A 42 6.71 -17.98 7.99
C THR A 42 7.72 -18.78 8.81
N PHE A 43 7.47 -18.92 10.11
CA PHE A 43 8.35 -19.69 11.00
C PHE A 43 8.48 -21.17 10.59
N MET A 44 7.38 -21.80 10.19
CA MET A 44 7.41 -23.19 9.68
C MET A 44 8.20 -23.29 8.37
N LEU A 45 8.01 -22.36 7.45
CA LEU A 45 8.76 -22.31 6.20
C LEU A 45 10.26 -22.15 6.44
N ASP A 46 10.66 -21.27 7.34
CA ASP A 46 12.07 -21.03 7.67
C ASP A 46 12.72 -22.28 8.29
N ASN A 47 12.00 -22.98 9.17
CA ASN A 47 12.52 -24.19 9.83
C ASN A 47 12.61 -25.42 8.92
N HIS A 48 11.80 -25.49 7.85
CA HIS A 48 11.74 -26.63 6.94
C HIS A 48 12.20 -26.27 5.52
N ARG A 49 12.89 -25.15 5.37
CA ARG A 49 13.35 -24.64 4.06
C ARG A 49 14.19 -25.68 3.31
N ASP A 50 15.04 -26.41 4.04
CA ASP A 50 15.92 -27.44 3.45
C ASP A 50 15.18 -28.72 3.03
N GLU A 51 13.96 -28.96 3.52
CA GLU A 51 13.13 -30.10 3.20
C GLU A 51 12.24 -29.87 1.95
N LEU A 52 12.10 -28.61 1.53
CA LEU A 52 11.27 -28.20 0.41
C LEU A 52 12.11 -27.87 -0.81
N SER A 53 11.55 -28.05 -2.01
CA SER A 53 12.22 -27.56 -3.21
C SER A 53 12.23 -26.02 -3.25
N GLU A 54 13.29 -25.43 -3.79
CA GLU A 54 13.42 -23.97 -3.94
C GLU A 54 12.18 -23.34 -4.61
N ASP A 55 11.61 -23.99 -5.62
CA ASP A 55 10.42 -23.49 -6.32
C ASP A 55 9.19 -23.43 -5.39
N VAL A 56 9.03 -24.41 -4.49
CA VAL A 56 7.94 -24.41 -3.51
C VAL A 56 8.15 -23.32 -2.47
N VAL A 57 9.37 -23.18 -1.94
CA VAL A 57 9.74 -22.15 -0.98
C VAL A 57 9.46 -20.76 -1.55
N CYS A 58 9.97 -20.47 -2.75
CA CYS A 58 9.74 -19.19 -3.40
C CYS A 58 8.25 -18.87 -3.60
N LYS A 59 7.44 -19.88 -3.98
CA LYS A 59 5.99 -19.70 -4.15
C LYS A 59 5.29 -19.42 -2.83
N LEU A 60 5.66 -20.12 -1.77
CA LEU A 60 5.06 -19.92 -0.44
C LEU A 60 5.46 -18.57 0.17
N ASP A 61 6.72 -18.18 0.08
CA ASP A 61 7.22 -16.87 0.49
C ASP A 61 6.44 -15.74 -0.23
N ARG A 62 6.23 -15.90 -1.55
CA ARG A 62 5.46 -14.93 -2.33
C ARG A 62 4.01 -14.82 -1.89
N ILE A 63 3.35 -15.96 -1.63
CA ILE A 63 1.96 -15.97 -1.15
C ILE A 63 1.88 -15.30 0.23
N ASN A 64 2.82 -15.61 1.11
CA ASN A 64 2.91 -15.03 2.44
C ASN A 64 3.08 -13.51 2.39
N CYS A 65 4.03 -13.00 1.62
CA CYS A 65 4.23 -11.57 1.39
C CYS A 65 2.99 -10.90 0.78
N GLN A 66 2.30 -11.58 -0.12
CA GLN A 66 1.07 -11.04 -0.73
C GLN A 66 -0.07 -10.96 0.28
N MET A 67 -0.25 -11.97 1.14
CA MET A 67 -1.25 -11.95 2.21
C MET A 67 -0.97 -10.84 3.22
N GLN A 68 0.29 -10.66 3.62
CA GLN A 68 0.71 -9.58 4.50
C GLN A 68 0.33 -8.21 3.91
N ARG A 69 0.63 -7.97 2.64
CA ARG A 69 0.24 -6.73 1.95
C ARG A 69 -1.27 -6.51 1.93
N TYR A 70 -2.08 -7.55 1.71
CA TYR A 70 -3.54 -7.40 1.73
C TYR A 70 -4.08 -7.02 3.12
N ILE A 71 -3.50 -7.59 4.17
CA ILE A 71 -3.85 -7.24 5.55
C ILE A 71 -3.51 -5.76 5.83
N ASP A 72 -2.31 -5.31 5.45
CA ASP A 72 -1.88 -3.93 5.66
C ASP A 72 -2.71 -2.94 4.82
N GLN A 73 -3.11 -3.34 3.60
CA GLN A 73 -4.07 -2.60 2.77
C GLN A 73 -5.42 -2.43 3.47
N MET A 74 -5.94 -3.51 4.03
CA MET A 74 -7.23 -3.51 4.72
C MET A 74 -7.20 -2.64 5.98
N LEU A 75 -6.11 -2.75 6.77
CA LEU A 75 -5.88 -1.90 7.93
C LEU A 75 -5.81 -0.42 7.56
N TYR A 76 -5.07 -0.08 6.51
CA TYR A 76 -4.96 1.30 6.05
C TYR A 76 -6.31 1.83 5.56
N TYR A 77 -7.07 1.02 4.81
CA TYR A 77 -8.41 1.39 4.35
C TYR A 77 -9.38 1.62 5.51
N ALA A 78 -9.35 0.78 6.55
CA ALA A 78 -10.16 0.95 7.74
C ALA A 78 -9.86 2.29 8.43
N ARG A 79 -8.58 2.62 8.59
CA ARG A 79 -8.14 3.92 9.16
C ARG A 79 -8.57 5.12 8.33
N LEU A 80 -8.53 5.03 7.00
CA LEU A 80 -9.02 6.10 6.13
C LEU A 80 -10.53 6.36 6.31
N LYS A 81 -11.29 5.32 6.65
CA LYS A 81 -12.74 5.38 6.87
C LYS A 81 -13.11 5.68 8.31
N GLY A 82 -12.24 5.35 9.25
CA GLY A 82 -12.44 5.56 10.66
C GLY A 82 -12.69 7.03 11.02
N ALA A 83 -13.35 7.25 12.14
CA ALA A 83 -13.65 8.59 12.64
C ALA A 83 -12.41 9.31 13.19
N ARG A 84 -11.39 8.56 13.59
CA ARG A 84 -10.11 9.06 14.07
C ARG A 84 -9.10 9.01 12.92
N LYS A 85 -8.89 10.17 12.31
CA LYS A 85 -7.80 10.33 11.33
C LYS A 85 -6.49 10.63 12.07
N ASP A 86 -5.90 9.64 12.69
CA ASP A 86 -4.62 9.75 13.40
C ASP A 86 -3.45 9.81 12.41
N TYR A 87 -3.45 10.86 11.55
CA TYR A 87 -2.29 11.14 10.72
C TYR A 87 -1.16 11.66 11.59
N ARG A 88 -0.04 10.96 11.58
CA ARG A 88 1.17 11.39 12.26
C ARG A 88 2.13 12.01 11.27
N PHE A 89 2.01 13.32 11.10
CA PHE A 89 2.94 14.07 10.27
C PHE A 89 4.29 14.19 10.99
N GLU A 90 5.33 13.70 10.33
CA GLU A 90 6.70 13.74 10.82
C GLU A 90 7.68 13.98 9.66
N SER A 91 8.91 14.35 10.01
CA SER A 91 9.99 14.47 9.02
C SER A 91 10.48 13.06 8.66
N VAL A 92 10.26 12.64 7.42
CA VAL A 92 10.59 11.31 6.91
C VAL A 92 11.77 11.44 5.96
N ASP A 93 12.81 10.62 6.17
CA ASP A 93 13.87 10.44 5.19
C ASP A 93 13.32 9.70 3.96
N THR A 94 13.30 10.43 2.83
CA THR A 94 12.64 9.97 1.60
C THR A 94 13.32 8.73 1.03
N GLU A 95 14.65 8.75 0.96
CA GLU A 95 15.42 7.67 0.36
C GLU A 95 15.29 6.38 1.17
N THR A 96 15.43 6.50 2.50
CA THR A 96 15.26 5.36 3.41
C THR A 96 13.86 4.78 3.30
N CYS A 97 12.82 5.61 3.33
CA CYS A 97 11.44 5.13 3.22
C CYS A 97 11.14 4.47 1.88
N VAL A 98 11.65 5.01 0.77
CA VAL A 98 11.51 4.40 -0.57
C VAL A 98 12.20 3.04 -0.62
N LYS A 99 13.40 2.91 -0.04
CA LYS A 99 14.14 1.64 0.02
C LYS A 99 13.42 0.59 0.88
N GLU A 100 12.95 0.98 2.07
CA GLU A 100 12.14 0.09 2.94
C GLU A 100 10.92 -0.48 2.18
N VAL A 101 10.20 0.37 1.45
CA VAL A 101 9.05 -0.09 0.65
C VAL A 101 9.47 -1.00 -0.50
N LEU A 102 10.59 -0.71 -1.18
CA LEU A 102 11.09 -1.55 -2.28
C LEU A 102 11.54 -2.93 -1.81
N GLU A 103 12.10 -3.04 -0.61
CA GLU A 103 12.51 -4.32 -0.01
C GLU A 103 11.35 -5.32 0.04
N ASP A 104 10.14 -4.86 0.38
CA ASP A 104 8.92 -5.69 0.39
C ASP A 104 8.55 -6.26 -1.00
N PHE A 105 9.03 -5.63 -2.07
CA PHE A 105 8.76 -6.03 -3.45
C PHE A 105 9.95 -6.70 -4.14
N THR A 106 11.11 -6.78 -3.50
CA THR A 106 12.34 -7.33 -4.10
C THR A 106 12.13 -8.70 -4.76
N PRO A 107 11.48 -9.69 -4.11
CA PRO A 107 11.29 -11.00 -4.74
C PRO A 107 10.47 -10.93 -6.04
N LEU A 108 9.47 -10.05 -6.10
CA LEU A 108 8.63 -9.87 -7.28
C LEU A 108 9.36 -9.11 -8.40
N LEU A 109 10.15 -8.10 -8.03
CA LEU A 109 10.95 -7.31 -8.97
C LEU A 109 12.01 -8.18 -9.65
N GLU A 110 12.67 -9.06 -8.89
CA GLU A 110 13.66 -10.01 -9.38
C GLU A 110 13.02 -11.09 -10.28
N GLU A 111 11.92 -11.72 -9.84
CA GLU A 111 11.18 -12.72 -10.63
C GLU A 111 10.75 -12.14 -11.98
N GLN A 112 10.23 -10.93 -11.98
CA GLN A 112 9.76 -10.23 -13.18
C GLN A 112 10.88 -9.58 -13.98
N LYS A 113 12.13 -9.61 -13.46
CA LYS A 113 13.32 -8.95 -14.04
C LYS A 113 13.10 -7.47 -14.30
N ILE A 114 12.50 -6.76 -13.34
CA ILE A 114 12.26 -5.33 -13.42
C ILE A 114 13.47 -4.60 -12.86
N GLN A 115 14.07 -3.73 -13.66
CA GLN A 115 15.17 -2.87 -13.23
C GLN A 115 14.62 -1.62 -12.55
N VAL A 116 15.04 -1.39 -11.31
CA VAL A 116 14.61 -0.21 -10.54
C VAL A 116 15.70 0.85 -10.60
N GLN A 117 15.32 2.08 -10.89
CA GLN A 117 16.20 3.26 -10.89
C GLN A 117 15.65 4.30 -9.91
N LEU A 118 16.52 4.79 -9.01
CA LEU A 118 16.17 5.80 -8.01
C LEU A 118 16.91 7.11 -8.32
N ASP A 119 16.17 8.23 -8.33
CA ASP A 119 16.71 9.59 -8.41
C ASP A 119 16.07 10.46 -7.31
N ILE A 120 16.55 10.29 -6.08
CA ILE A 120 16.02 11.00 -4.91
C ILE A 120 16.91 12.22 -4.66
N LYS A 121 16.43 13.41 -5.06
CA LYS A 121 17.11 14.70 -4.83
C LYS A 121 16.59 15.44 -3.62
N GLU A 122 15.36 15.18 -3.23
CA GLU A 122 14.77 15.71 -2.00
C GLU A 122 14.74 14.63 -0.93
N ASN A 123 15.60 14.78 0.06
CA ASN A 123 15.83 13.74 1.07
C ASN A 123 14.83 13.78 2.24
N THR A 124 14.03 14.84 2.36
CA THR A 124 13.15 15.00 3.52
C THR A 124 11.75 15.39 3.11
N LEU A 125 10.77 14.58 3.53
CA LEU A 125 9.35 14.84 3.38
C LEU A 125 8.70 15.05 4.75
N PHE A 126 7.86 16.09 4.89
CA PHE A 126 6.99 16.23 6.05
C PHE A 126 5.64 15.59 5.73
N THR A 127 5.44 14.34 6.18
CA THR A 127 4.29 13.53 5.80
C THR A 127 3.96 12.48 6.87
N ASP A 128 2.81 11.82 6.74
CA ASP A 128 2.52 10.58 7.46
C ASP A 128 3.29 9.42 6.80
N LYS A 129 4.29 8.86 7.51
CA LYS A 129 5.16 7.79 6.97
C LYS A 129 4.36 6.58 6.49
N ARG A 130 3.33 6.17 7.23
CA ARG A 130 2.51 5.00 6.90
C ARG A 130 1.69 5.23 5.64
N GLY A 131 1.05 6.40 5.54
CA GLY A 131 0.31 6.79 4.34
C GLY A 131 1.19 6.91 3.11
N PHE A 132 2.37 7.49 3.27
CA PHE A 132 3.36 7.59 2.19
C PHE A 132 3.81 6.20 1.71
N ALA A 133 4.24 5.31 2.62
CA ALA A 133 4.65 3.96 2.29
C ALA A 133 3.53 3.15 1.61
N PHE A 134 2.29 3.28 2.11
CA PHE A 134 1.13 2.64 1.50
C PHE A 134 0.90 3.10 0.06
N MET A 135 0.87 4.41 -0.20
CA MET A 135 0.67 4.95 -1.55
C MET A 135 1.78 4.50 -2.49
N LEU A 136 3.03 4.60 -2.06
CA LEU A 136 4.19 4.16 -2.85
C LEU A 136 4.10 2.67 -3.17
N GLY A 137 3.77 1.83 -2.18
CA GLY A 137 3.58 0.40 -2.37
C GLY A 137 2.49 0.07 -3.39
N GLN A 138 1.39 0.84 -3.43
CA GLN A 138 0.33 0.68 -4.44
C GLN A 138 0.84 0.99 -5.85
N PHE A 139 1.62 2.06 -6.03
CA PHE A 139 2.20 2.39 -7.34
C PHE A 139 3.19 1.33 -7.79
N ILE A 140 4.09 0.86 -6.92
CA ILE A 140 5.05 -0.22 -7.22
C ILE A 140 4.30 -1.51 -7.59
N SER A 141 3.29 -1.90 -6.80
CA SER A 141 2.46 -3.09 -7.07
C SER A 141 1.78 -3.01 -8.43
N ASN A 142 1.23 -1.85 -8.79
CA ASN A 142 0.63 -1.63 -10.10
C ASN A 142 1.67 -1.71 -11.23
N SER A 143 2.83 -1.08 -11.06
CA SER A 143 3.90 -1.14 -12.05
C SER A 143 4.39 -2.58 -12.29
N ILE A 144 4.47 -3.41 -11.24
CA ILE A 144 4.81 -4.84 -11.37
C ILE A 144 3.69 -5.59 -12.12
N LYS A 145 2.44 -5.41 -11.69
CA LYS A 145 1.27 -6.09 -12.24
C LYS A 145 1.08 -5.83 -13.73
N TYR A 146 1.30 -4.60 -14.15
CA TYR A 146 1.08 -4.14 -15.52
C TYR A 146 2.37 -4.05 -16.34
N SER A 147 3.49 -4.58 -15.81
CA SER A 147 4.75 -4.65 -16.53
C SER A 147 4.63 -5.52 -17.78
N LYS A 148 5.26 -5.09 -18.90
CA LYS A 148 5.19 -5.79 -20.17
C LYS A 148 6.55 -5.72 -20.90
N GLY A 149 6.83 -6.73 -21.71
CA GLY A 149 8.05 -6.75 -22.53
C GLY A 149 9.24 -7.40 -21.82
N LYS A 150 10.44 -7.28 -22.45
CA LYS A 150 11.69 -7.90 -21.96
C LYS A 150 12.50 -6.96 -21.08
N ASP A 151 12.51 -5.66 -21.42
CA ASP A 151 13.32 -4.64 -20.72
C ASP A 151 12.42 -3.83 -19.79
N LYS A 152 11.94 -4.48 -18.73
CA LYS A 152 11.02 -3.86 -17.77
C LYS A 152 11.79 -2.92 -16.85
N GLN A 153 11.28 -1.70 -16.70
CA GLN A 153 11.92 -0.66 -15.88
C GLN A 153 10.92 0.07 -15.02
N LEU A 154 11.35 0.42 -13.82
CA LEU A 154 10.62 1.22 -12.85
C LEU A 154 11.53 2.37 -12.37
N TRP A 155 11.11 3.62 -12.57
CA TRP A 155 11.79 4.82 -12.11
C TRP A 155 11.04 5.44 -10.96
N ILE A 156 11.74 5.71 -9.88
CA ILE A 156 11.21 6.44 -8.74
C ILE A 156 12.09 7.67 -8.53
N SER A 157 11.50 8.84 -8.60
CA SER A 157 12.22 10.08 -8.38
C SER A 157 11.50 10.99 -7.40
N CYS A 158 12.26 11.73 -6.60
CA CYS A 158 11.76 12.74 -5.70
C CYS A 158 12.56 14.04 -5.88
N ILE A 159 11.86 15.09 -6.29
CA ILE A 159 12.48 16.39 -6.58
C ILE A 159 11.68 17.50 -5.89
N ARG A 160 12.36 18.62 -5.64
CA ARG A 160 11.70 19.85 -5.20
C ARG A 160 11.55 20.80 -6.40
N GLU A 161 10.31 21.17 -6.67
CA GLU A 161 9.99 22.21 -7.64
C GLU A 161 9.29 23.38 -6.93
N GLN A 162 9.99 24.51 -6.82
CA GLN A 162 9.52 25.67 -6.07
C GLN A 162 9.19 25.28 -4.61
N GLU A 163 7.92 25.41 -4.19
CA GLU A 163 7.45 25.08 -2.85
C GLU A 163 6.85 23.66 -2.75
N LYS A 164 6.86 22.91 -3.84
CA LYS A 164 6.28 21.56 -3.90
C LYS A 164 7.37 20.50 -3.98
N ILE A 165 7.13 19.39 -3.30
CA ILE A 165 7.92 18.18 -3.46
C ILE A 165 7.11 17.23 -4.34
N ILE A 166 7.72 16.74 -5.40
CA ILE A 166 7.11 15.86 -6.38
C ILE A 166 7.78 14.49 -6.28
N LEU A 167 7.02 13.49 -5.85
CA LEU A 167 7.39 12.09 -5.97
C LEU A 167 6.78 11.54 -7.25
N SER A 168 7.61 10.98 -8.11
CA SER A 168 7.18 10.37 -9.36
C SER A 168 7.52 8.88 -9.37
N VAL A 169 6.55 8.08 -9.76
CA VAL A 169 6.73 6.64 -10.02
C VAL A 169 6.34 6.41 -11.48
N ARG A 170 7.26 5.92 -12.27
CA ARG A 170 7.10 5.71 -13.71
C ARG A 170 7.53 4.30 -14.08
N ASP A 171 6.76 3.64 -14.92
CA ASP A 171 7.11 2.36 -15.53
C ASP A 171 7.02 2.43 -17.06
N ASN A 172 7.56 1.43 -17.72
CA ASN A 172 7.45 1.24 -19.17
C ASN A 172 6.51 0.07 -19.52
N GLY A 173 5.51 -0.19 -18.68
CA GLY A 173 4.54 -1.26 -18.86
C GLY A 173 3.52 -1.00 -19.97
N MET A 174 2.36 -1.62 -19.86
CA MET A 174 1.31 -1.52 -20.90
C MET A 174 0.59 -0.17 -20.96
N GLY A 175 0.80 0.68 -19.95
CA GLY A 175 0.11 1.96 -19.82
C GLY A 175 -1.39 1.81 -19.51
N ILE A 176 -2.08 2.94 -19.49
CA ILE A 176 -3.54 3.02 -19.25
C ILE A 176 -4.21 3.49 -20.54
N LYS A 177 -5.24 2.78 -20.98
CA LYS A 177 -6.01 3.19 -22.17
C LYS A 177 -6.66 4.55 -21.94
N ALA A 178 -6.72 5.39 -22.97
CA ALA A 178 -7.29 6.74 -22.85
C ALA A 178 -8.75 6.74 -22.37
N CYS A 179 -9.53 5.70 -22.70
CA CYS A 179 -10.90 5.54 -22.23
C CYS A 179 -11.00 5.22 -20.74
N ASP A 180 -9.95 4.63 -20.15
CA ASP A 180 -9.93 4.20 -18.75
C ASP A 180 -9.40 5.31 -17.82
N LEU A 181 -8.64 6.26 -18.35
CA LEU A 181 -8.04 7.35 -17.56
C LEU A 181 -9.02 8.11 -16.64
N PRO A 182 -10.25 8.43 -17.05
CA PRO A 182 -11.21 9.11 -16.18
C PRO A 182 -11.63 8.29 -14.97
N TYR A 183 -11.50 6.96 -15.04
CA TYR A 183 -12.03 6.01 -14.06
C TYR A 183 -10.98 5.40 -13.15
N VAL A 184 -9.68 5.68 -13.36
CA VAL A 184 -8.57 5.04 -12.63
C VAL A 184 -8.60 5.26 -11.11
N PHE A 185 -9.31 6.29 -10.65
CA PHE A 185 -9.51 6.58 -9.23
C PHE A 185 -10.89 6.14 -8.72
N GLU A 186 -11.72 5.52 -9.54
CA GLU A 186 -13.01 5.01 -9.10
C GLU A 186 -12.82 3.70 -8.31
N LYS A 187 -13.65 3.56 -7.26
CA LYS A 187 -13.59 2.39 -6.37
C LYS A 187 -13.95 1.12 -7.13
N GLY A 188 -13.03 0.14 -7.15
CA GLY A 188 -13.26 -1.16 -7.77
C GLY A 188 -13.06 -1.17 -9.28
N PHE A 189 -12.61 -0.07 -9.86
CA PHE A 189 -12.26 -0.05 -11.28
C PHE A 189 -11.00 -0.88 -11.53
N THR A 190 -11.10 -1.84 -12.41
CA THR A 190 -9.97 -2.61 -12.97
C THR A 190 -10.13 -2.53 -14.48
N GLY A 191 -9.24 -1.80 -15.16
CA GLY A 191 -9.21 -1.79 -16.61
C GLY A 191 -9.05 -3.20 -17.20
N ASP A 192 -9.68 -3.46 -18.35
CA ASP A 192 -9.57 -4.72 -19.11
C ASP A 192 -8.21 -4.86 -19.81
#